data_5e8cfc2fc886f796d0a76aa1c9724021
#
_entry.id   5e8cfc2fc886f796d0a76aa1c9724021
#
_cell.length_a   1.000
_cell.length_b   1.000
_cell.length_c   1.000
_cell.angle_alpha   90.00
_cell.angle_beta   90.00
_cell.angle_gamma   90.00
#
_symmetry.space_group_name_H-M   'P 1'
#
loop_
_entity.id
_entity.type
_entity.pdbx_description
1 polymer ?
#
loop_
_entity_poly.entity_id
_entity_poly.type
_entity_poly.pdbx_seq_one_letter_code
_entity_poly.pdbx_strand_id
1 'polypeptide(L)'
;MSYHVVSALRRVAFVCALSCTFHAAAGEVSLQGLNSSSTHQRFIVSYKNSVGSSRATGLSAPWGDIARAVPEARGRALGLSATRRLSGGPMLLVADRKLDRVDSESLMRRLAADPAVKRVEVDILMRPLLVPNDPGVPQQWAMGATAASLNIRPAWDRSTGKGIVVAVIDTGITNHPDLAANVLPGYDFIVDPATARDGNARDATATDQGDWAAANECGPGASVSNSSWHGTHVAGIVAAVGNNAVGVVGTAFNAKILPLRVLGRCGGYMSDIADAIVWAAGGKVNGVPANPNPATVINLSLGGPGTCSATLNNAITAAVTRGSAVVVAGRQQQ
;
A
#
# COMPACT_ATOMS: atom_id res chain seq x y z
N MET A 1 91.35 24.02 28.25
CA MET A 1 91.50 24.42 26.90
C MET A 1 90.14 24.61 26.25
N SER A 2 89.82 25.85 26.00
CA SER A 2 88.56 26.31 25.45
C SER A 2 88.55 26.31 23.97
N TYR A 3 87.46 25.91 23.32
CA TYR A 3 87.13 26.35 21.97
C TYR A 3 85.66 26.68 21.87
N HIS A 4 85.43 27.97 21.67
CA HIS A 4 84.16 28.51 21.27
C HIS A 4 83.85 28.20 19.80
N VAL A 5 82.66 27.73 19.51
CA VAL A 5 82.14 27.76 18.13
C VAL A 5 80.77 28.49 18.18
N VAL A 6 80.77 29.67 17.55
CA VAL A 6 79.55 30.49 17.36
C VAL A 6 78.84 29.95 16.13
N SER A 7 77.63 29.52 16.26
CA SER A 7 76.73 29.13 15.16
C SER A 7 75.57 30.12 15.02
N ALA A 8 75.54 30.78 13.86
CA ALA A 8 74.54 31.77 13.51
C ALA A 8 73.20 31.12 13.13
N LEU A 9 72.17 31.36 13.90
CA LEU A 9 70.77 30.95 13.55
C LEU A 9 70.19 31.93 12.52
N ARG A 10 70.04 31.49 11.30
CA ARG A 10 69.20 32.13 10.30
C ARG A 10 67.76 31.78 10.60
N ARG A 11 66.94 32.77 11.02
CA ARG A 11 65.49 32.65 11.15
C ARG A 11 64.86 32.66 9.73
N VAL A 12 64.36 31.52 9.28
CA VAL A 12 63.48 31.43 8.11
C VAL A 12 62.07 31.60 8.62
N ALA A 13 61.45 32.73 8.36
CA ALA A 13 60.03 32.98 8.65
C ALA A 13 59.20 32.24 7.58
N PHE A 14 58.59 31.12 7.94
CA PHE A 14 57.61 30.42 7.10
C PHE A 14 56.25 31.14 7.25
N VAL A 15 55.89 31.97 6.29
CA VAL A 15 54.57 32.56 6.19
C VAL A 15 53.62 31.48 5.69
N CYS A 16 52.93 30.79 6.60
CA CYS A 16 51.85 29.87 6.28
C CYS A 16 50.60 30.71 5.94
N ALA A 17 50.42 30.98 4.64
CA ALA A 17 49.15 31.54 4.14
C ALA A 17 48.06 30.47 4.31
N LEU A 18 47.29 30.52 5.40
CA LEU A 18 46.05 29.74 5.54
C LEU A 18 45.05 30.31 4.51
N SER A 19 44.98 29.68 3.37
CA SER A 19 43.86 29.85 2.44
C SER A 19 42.63 29.21 3.08
N CYS A 20 41.89 29.93 3.87
CA CYS A 20 40.54 29.55 4.30
C CYS A 20 39.64 29.58 3.05
N THR A 21 39.59 28.46 2.33
CA THR A 21 38.51 28.24 1.35
C THR A 21 37.22 28.07 2.13
N PHE A 22 36.44 29.14 2.24
CA PHE A 22 35.06 29.05 2.68
C PHE A 22 34.31 28.22 1.64
N HIS A 23 34.18 26.92 1.86
CA HIS A 23 33.22 26.10 1.15
C HIS A 23 31.84 26.55 1.64
N ALA A 24 31.16 27.34 0.82
CA ALA A 24 29.75 27.64 1.06
C ALA A 24 29.01 26.28 1.01
N ALA A 25 28.45 25.88 2.16
CA ALA A 25 27.71 24.62 2.25
C ALA A 25 26.53 24.65 1.25
N ALA A 26 26.42 23.58 0.44
CA ALA A 26 25.31 23.38 -0.46
C ALA A 26 23.98 23.39 0.33
N GLY A 27 22.88 23.69 -0.34
CA GLY A 27 21.55 23.65 0.24
C GLY A 27 21.11 22.22 0.56
N GLU A 28 20.12 22.10 1.43
CA GLU A 28 19.48 20.82 1.76
C GLU A 28 18.55 20.36 0.64
N VAL A 29 18.54 19.04 0.32
CA VAL A 29 17.62 18.42 -0.63
C VAL A 29 16.66 17.51 0.13
N SER A 30 15.36 17.81 0.11
CA SER A 30 14.32 16.96 0.70
C SER A 30 13.82 15.93 -0.30
N LEU A 31 14.29 14.68 -0.18
CA LEU A 31 13.94 13.60 -1.11
C LEU A 31 12.60 12.91 -0.80
N GLN A 32 11.99 13.18 0.36
CA GLN A 32 10.74 12.53 0.78
C GLN A 32 9.59 12.76 -0.22
N GLY A 33 9.50 13.97 -0.78
CA GLY A 33 8.49 14.33 -1.77
C GLY A 33 8.58 13.52 -3.08
N LEU A 34 9.74 12.95 -3.41
CA LEU A 34 9.94 12.12 -4.60
C LEU A 34 9.18 10.78 -4.56
N ASN A 35 8.70 10.36 -3.39
CA ASN A 35 7.88 9.16 -3.24
C ASN A 35 6.38 9.42 -3.45
N SER A 36 5.97 10.68 -3.58
CA SER A 36 4.55 11.07 -3.67
C SER A 36 3.93 10.75 -5.04
N SER A 37 4.73 10.63 -6.09
CA SER A 37 4.30 10.32 -7.46
C SER A 37 5.45 9.68 -8.26
N SER A 38 5.12 9.00 -9.36
CA SER A 38 6.11 8.49 -10.32
C SER A 38 6.80 9.60 -11.13
N THR A 39 6.19 10.79 -11.22
CA THR A 39 6.74 11.94 -11.94
C THR A 39 6.46 13.25 -11.20
N HIS A 40 7.36 14.22 -11.35
CA HIS A 40 7.29 15.53 -10.71
C HIS A 40 7.53 16.65 -11.72
N GLN A 41 6.92 17.79 -11.51
CA GLN A 41 7.05 18.95 -12.39
C GLN A 41 7.23 20.26 -11.62
N ARG A 42 6.92 20.26 -10.32
CA ARG A 42 6.89 21.43 -9.46
C ARG A 42 7.86 21.29 -8.31
N PHE A 43 8.66 22.32 -8.06
CA PHE A 43 9.69 22.33 -7.03
C PHE A 43 9.65 23.63 -6.25
N ILE A 44 9.88 23.58 -4.93
CA ILE A 44 9.96 24.74 -4.05
C ILE A 44 11.42 24.95 -3.67
N VAL A 45 11.94 26.15 -3.91
CA VAL A 45 13.31 26.53 -3.59
C VAL A 45 13.28 27.61 -2.51
N SER A 46 13.86 27.32 -1.35
CA SER A 46 14.06 28.26 -0.25
C SER A 46 15.47 28.81 -0.27
N TYR A 47 15.64 30.10 0.05
CA TYR A 47 16.93 30.77 0.07
C TYR A 47 17.40 31.07 1.50
N LYS A 48 18.72 31.14 1.72
CA LYS A 48 19.32 31.41 3.04
C LYS A 48 18.95 32.81 3.58
N ASN A 49 18.85 33.79 2.68
CA ASN A 49 18.48 35.18 3.05
C ASN A 49 17.14 35.53 2.42
N SER A 50 16.04 35.14 3.08
CA SER A 50 14.68 35.37 2.58
C SER A 50 14.12 36.76 2.85
N VAL A 51 14.80 37.57 3.68
CA VAL A 51 14.34 38.92 4.06
C VAL A 51 15.15 39.97 3.28
N GLY A 52 14.53 40.58 2.27
CA GLY A 52 14.98 41.84 1.67
C GLY A 52 15.99 41.81 0.55
N SER A 53 16.40 40.67 -0.02
CA SER A 53 17.32 40.68 -1.16
C SER A 53 16.59 40.92 -2.48
N SER A 54 16.78 42.11 -3.05
CA SER A 54 16.36 42.51 -4.38
C SER A 54 16.92 41.62 -5.51
N ARG A 55 17.90 40.79 -5.22
CA ARG A 55 18.49 39.80 -6.12
C ARG A 55 17.52 38.67 -6.53
N ALA A 56 16.46 38.45 -5.76
CA ALA A 56 15.43 37.45 -6.04
C ALA A 56 14.24 38.02 -6.86
N THR A 57 14.29 39.29 -7.25
CA THR A 57 13.24 39.93 -8.06
C THR A 57 13.50 39.88 -9.56
N GLY A 58 14.69 39.46 -9.99
CA GLY A 58 14.98 39.23 -11.40
C GLY A 58 14.57 37.82 -11.80
N LEU A 59 13.50 37.69 -12.57
CA LEU A 59 13.14 36.46 -13.30
C LEU A 59 14.24 35.97 -14.30
N SER A 60 15.39 36.63 -14.31
CA SER A 60 16.58 36.32 -15.10
C SER A 60 17.67 35.58 -14.32
N ALA A 61 17.32 34.94 -13.20
CA ALA A 61 18.25 34.08 -12.47
C ALA A 61 18.72 32.92 -13.37
N PRO A 62 19.89 32.30 -13.10
CA PRO A 62 20.57 31.34 -13.97
C PRO A 62 19.86 29.99 -14.10
N TRP A 63 18.54 29.98 -14.04
CA TRP A 63 17.71 28.79 -14.18
C TRP A 63 17.93 28.08 -15.51
N GLY A 64 18.22 28.86 -16.56
CA GLY A 64 18.55 28.33 -17.89
C GLY A 64 19.82 27.47 -17.92
N ASP A 65 20.83 27.83 -17.13
CA ASP A 65 22.09 27.07 -17.05
C ASP A 65 21.94 25.84 -16.16
N ILE A 66 21.17 25.96 -15.06
CA ILE A 66 20.83 24.82 -14.20
C ILE A 66 19.96 23.84 -14.97
N ALA A 67 18.96 24.32 -15.73
CA ALA A 67 18.09 23.50 -16.54
C ALA A 67 18.84 22.78 -17.67
N ARG A 68 19.82 23.45 -18.33
CA ARG A 68 20.66 22.84 -19.37
C ARG A 68 21.57 21.72 -18.83
N ALA A 69 21.87 21.76 -17.57
CA ALA A 69 22.75 20.78 -16.93
C ALA A 69 22.01 19.52 -16.42
N VAL A 70 20.68 19.47 -16.42
CA VAL A 70 19.92 18.21 -16.22
C VAL A 70 20.11 17.37 -17.47
N PRO A 71 20.47 16.07 -17.36
CA PRO A 71 20.61 15.21 -18.52
C PRO A 71 19.38 15.32 -19.42
N GLU A 72 19.62 15.51 -20.72
CA GLU A 72 18.55 15.62 -21.69
C GLU A 72 17.77 14.31 -21.75
N ALA A 73 16.72 14.20 -20.94
CA ALA A 73 15.77 13.13 -21.15
C ALA A 73 15.21 13.28 -22.57
N ARG A 74 15.68 12.43 -23.48
CA ARG A 74 15.27 12.38 -24.90
C ARG A 74 15.66 13.57 -25.78
N GLY A 75 16.85 14.15 -25.58
CA GLY A 75 17.43 15.11 -26.52
C GLY A 75 16.82 16.52 -26.52
N ARG A 76 16.03 16.89 -25.53
CA ARG A 76 15.44 18.22 -25.38
C ARG A 76 15.83 18.85 -24.05
N ALA A 77 16.42 20.05 -24.10
CA ALA A 77 16.76 20.82 -22.91
C ALA A 77 15.54 21.02 -21.99
N LEU A 78 15.74 20.97 -20.66
CA LEU A 78 14.70 21.22 -19.68
C LEU A 78 14.46 22.72 -19.57
N GLY A 79 13.19 23.14 -19.74
CA GLY A 79 12.72 24.49 -19.41
C GLY A 79 12.31 24.56 -17.95
N LEU A 80 12.82 25.56 -17.20
CA LEU A 80 12.40 25.89 -15.86
C LEU A 80 11.86 27.32 -15.82
N SER A 81 10.67 27.49 -15.24
CA SER A 81 10.05 28.81 -15.02
C SER A 81 9.82 29.06 -13.54
N ALA A 82 10.24 30.24 -13.06
CA ALA A 82 9.85 30.73 -11.74
C ALA A 82 8.44 31.30 -11.84
N THR A 83 7.46 30.63 -11.25
CA THR A 83 6.05 30.94 -11.43
C THR A 83 5.56 31.96 -10.42
N ARG A 84 5.93 31.81 -9.16
CA ARG A 84 5.54 32.73 -8.09
C ARG A 84 6.43 32.59 -6.85
N ARG A 85 6.51 33.67 -6.08
CA ARG A 85 7.06 33.65 -4.74
C ARG A 85 5.98 33.24 -3.74
N LEU A 86 6.32 32.31 -2.84
CA LEU A 86 5.44 31.88 -1.76
C LEU A 86 5.54 32.86 -0.58
N SER A 87 4.53 32.86 0.30
CA SER A 87 4.58 33.57 1.57
C SER A 87 5.78 33.04 2.38
N GLY A 88 6.59 33.95 2.95
CA GLY A 88 7.81 33.61 3.63
C GLY A 88 9.06 33.50 2.75
N GLY A 89 8.95 33.74 1.42
CA GLY A 89 10.08 33.96 0.54
C GLY A 89 10.51 32.84 -0.41
N PRO A 90 10.11 31.56 -0.22
CA PRO A 90 10.47 30.51 -1.19
C PRO A 90 9.93 30.80 -2.59
N MET A 91 10.59 30.24 -3.61
CA MET A 91 10.20 30.34 -5.01
C MET A 91 9.62 29.04 -5.53
N LEU A 92 8.49 29.08 -6.19
CA LEU A 92 7.94 27.96 -6.93
C LEU A 92 8.53 27.92 -8.33
N LEU A 93 9.23 26.83 -8.64
CA LEU A 93 9.74 26.52 -9.97
C LEU A 93 8.86 25.45 -10.61
N VAL A 94 8.57 25.62 -11.92
CA VAL A 94 7.81 24.64 -12.71
C VAL A 94 8.65 24.25 -13.92
N ALA A 95 8.85 22.95 -14.09
CA ALA A 95 9.49 22.39 -15.28
C ALA A 95 8.50 22.37 -16.47
N ASP A 96 9.00 22.47 -17.69
CA ASP A 96 8.19 22.43 -18.91
C ASP A 96 7.63 21.03 -19.21
N ARG A 97 8.12 20.01 -18.53
CA ARG A 97 7.65 18.62 -18.61
C ARG A 97 7.73 17.92 -17.27
N LYS A 98 7.03 16.79 -17.15
CA LYS A 98 7.12 15.89 -16.00
C LYS A 98 8.47 15.15 -16.03
N LEU A 99 9.17 15.16 -14.91
CA LEU A 99 10.42 14.47 -14.68
C LEU A 99 10.16 13.19 -13.87
N ASP A 100 10.83 12.12 -14.20
CA ASP A 100 10.86 10.93 -13.36
C ASP A 100 11.63 11.19 -12.05
N ARG A 101 11.73 10.16 -11.20
CA ARG A 101 12.42 10.27 -9.91
C ARG A 101 13.89 10.66 -10.06
N VAL A 102 14.59 10.05 -11.02
CA VAL A 102 16.05 10.24 -11.20
C VAL A 102 16.34 11.65 -11.71
N ASP A 103 15.62 12.09 -12.72
CA ASP A 103 15.76 13.45 -13.28
C ASP A 103 15.34 14.51 -12.26
N SER A 104 14.27 14.25 -11.47
CA SER A 104 13.82 15.15 -10.40
C SER A 104 14.88 15.30 -9.32
N GLU A 105 15.47 14.20 -8.84
CA GLU A 105 16.54 14.24 -7.84
C GLU A 105 17.79 14.95 -8.39
N SER A 106 18.17 14.69 -9.64
CA SER A 106 19.29 15.36 -10.30
C SER A 106 19.07 16.87 -10.35
N LEU A 107 17.88 17.31 -10.76
CA LEU A 107 17.50 18.73 -10.77
C LEU A 107 17.57 19.34 -9.36
N MET A 108 17.00 18.68 -8.36
CA MET A 108 16.98 19.19 -6.99
C MET A 108 18.39 19.35 -6.41
N ARG A 109 19.30 18.39 -6.66
CA ARG A 109 20.70 18.46 -6.22
C ARG A 109 21.47 19.60 -6.89
N ARG A 110 21.21 19.86 -8.18
CA ARG A 110 21.80 20.98 -8.90
C ARG A 110 21.30 22.33 -8.40
N LEU A 111 20.01 22.46 -8.15
CA LEU A 111 19.44 23.65 -7.53
C LEU A 111 20.04 23.92 -6.13
N ALA A 112 20.23 22.86 -5.35
CA ALA A 112 20.81 22.95 -4.03
C ALA A 112 22.32 23.26 -4.03
N ALA A 113 23.02 23.04 -5.15
CA ALA A 113 24.44 23.38 -5.30
C ALA A 113 24.68 24.90 -5.32
N ASP A 114 23.66 25.73 -5.60
CA ASP A 114 23.76 27.18 -5.51
C ASP A 114 23.95 27.58 -4.01
N PRO A 115 25.03 28.29 -3.67
CA PRO A 115 25.30 28.71 -2.29
C PRO A 115 24.19 29.55 -1.65
N ALA A 116 23.38 30.25 -2.42
CA ALA A 116 22.25 31.04 -1.95
C ALA A 116 21.04 30.19 -1.58
N VAL A 117 20.97 28.95 -2.04
CA VAL A 117 19.89 28.03 -1.77
C VAL A 117 20.05 27.44 -0.37
N LYS A 118 18.97 27.47 0.40
CA LYS A 118 18.84 26.83 1.71
C LYS A 118 18.29 25.42 1.59
N ARG A 119 17.23 25.24 0.80
CA ARG A 119 16.51 23.97 0.68
C ARG A 119 15.78 23.88 -0.65
N VAL A 120 15.74 22.66 -1.20
CA VAL A 120 14.92 22.30 -2.35
C VAL A 120 14.03 21.13 -2.00
N GLU A 121 12.75 21.22 -2.36
CA GLU A 121 11.76 20.17 -2.14
C GLU A 121 10.77 20.09 -3.29
N VAL A 122 10.13 18.93 -3.45
CA VAL A 122 9.04 18.76 -4.42
C VAL A 122 7.80 19.47 -3.89
N ASP A 123 7.10 20.25 -4.74
CA ASP A 123 5.77 20.79 -4.44
C ASP A 123 4.75 19.67 -4.68
N ILE A 124 4.45 18.93 -3.61
CA ILE A 124 3.56 17.77 -3.66
C ILE A 124 2.09 18.20 -3.67
N LEU A 125 1.27 17.46 -4.42
CA LEU A 125 -0.17 17.67 -4.38
C LEU A 125 -0.74 17.09 -3.09
N MET A 126 -1.19 17.97 -2.20
CA MET A 126 -1.90 17.60 -0.99
C MET A 126 -3.37 17.31 -1.32
N ARG A 127 -3.92 16.28 -0.69
CA ARG A 127 -5.34 15.92 -0.79
C ARG A 127 -5.94 15.85 0.61
N PRO A 128 -7.26 16.09 0.77
CA PRO A 128 -7.93 15.77 2.03
C PRO A 128 -7.67 14.30 2.37
N LEU A 129 -7.28 14.03 3.61
CA LEU A 129 -7.16 12.65 4.11
C LEU A 129 -8.55 12.03 4.20
N LEU A 130 -8.72 10.84 3.66
CA LEU A 130 -9.96 10.09 3.83
C LEU A 130 -10.09 9.66 5.29
N VAL A 131 -11.09 10.20 5.98
CA VAL A 131 -11.49 9.77 7.31
C VAL A 131 -12.90 9.22 7.18
N PRO A 132 -13.09 7.88 7.26
CA PRO A 132 -14.41 7.29 7.20
C PRO A 132 -15.31 7.81 8.33
N ASN A 133 -16.61 7.96 8.04
CA ASN A 133 -17.61 8.41 8.99
C ASN A 133 -18.35 7.27 9.70
N ASP A 134 -17.89 6.04 9.49
CA ASP A 134 -18.49 4.82 10.02
C ASP A 134 -18.30 4.75 11.53
N PRO A 135 -19.36 4.50 12.32
CA PRO A 135 -19.33 4.65 13.78
C PRO A 135 -18.41 3.65 14.49
N GLY A 136 -18.11 2.50 13.87
CA GLY A 136 -17.23 1.48 14.42
C GLY A 136 -15.74 1.72 14.15
N VAL A 137 -15.36 2.70 13.33
CA VAL A 137 -13.93 2.99 12.99
C VAL A 137 -13.07 3.24 14.22
N PRO A 138 -13.51 3.93 15.28
CA PRO A 138 -12.69 4.11 16.48
C PRO A 138 -12.29 2.80 17.18
N GLN A 139 -13.09 1.74 17.06
CA GLN A 139 -12.81 0.42 17.62
C GLN A 139 -11.90 -0.45 16.74
N GLN A 140 -11.69 -0.08 15.48
CA GLN A 140 -10.82 -0.80 14.54
C GLN A 140 -9.34 -0.42 14.76
N TRP A 141 -8.78 -0.83 15.89
CA TRP A 141 -7.40 -0.52 16.27
C TRP A 141 -6.37 -0.96 15.20
N ALA A 142 -6.64 -2.08 14.51
CA ALA A 142 -5.77 -2.62 13.47
C ALA A 142 -5.63 -1.68 12.26
N MET A 143 -6.59 -0.79 12.00
CA MET A 143 -6.55 0.22 10.94
C MET A 143 -5.74 1.48 11.32
N GLY A 144 -5.40 1.62 12.60
CA GLY A 144 -4.73 2.78 13.17
C GLY A 144 -3.28 2.95 12.76
N ALA A 145 -2.57 3.87 13.45
CA ALA A 145 -1.18 4.24 13.17
C ALA A 145 -0.20 3.81 14.28
N THR A 146 -0.56 2.84 15.11
CA THR A 146 0.34 2.29 16.14
C THR A 146 1.34 1.31 15.52
N ALA A 147 2.40 0.95 16.24
CA ALA A 147 3.41 0.01 15.76
C ALA A 147 2.86 -1.38 15.40
N ALA A 148 1.74 -1.79 16.01
CA ALA A 148 1.07 -3.07 15.78
C ALA A 148 -0.11 -2.98 14.80
N SER A 149 -0.31 -1.85 14.12
CA SER A 149 -1.43 -1.60 13.22
C SER A 149 -0.97 -1.36 11.78
N LEU A 150 -1.91 -1.42 10.85
CA LEU A 150 -1.65 -1.32 9.41
C LEU A 150 -1.28 0.09 8.94
N ASN A 151 -1.59 1.13 9.72
CA ASN A 151 -1.50 2.52 9.28
C ASN A 151 -2.13 2.74 7.90
N ILE A 152 -3.37 2.25 7.72
CA ILE A 152 -3.99 2.07 6.40
C ILE A 152 -4.40 3.39 5.73
N ARG A 153 -4.67 4.46 6.50
CA ARG A 153 -5.20 5.72 5.96
C ARG A 153 -4.36 6.32 4.82
N PRO A 154 -3.02 6.39 4.89
CA PRO A 154 -2.20 6.86 3.78
C PRO A 154 -2.29 5.97 2.52
N ALA A 155 -2.61 4.67 2.68
CA ALA A 155 -2.83 3.77 1.55
C ALA A 155 -4.15 4.07 0.84
N TRP A 156 -5.22 4.45 1.58
CA TRP A 156 -6.51 4.82 0.98
C TRP A 156 -6.45 6.06 0.09
N ASP A 157 -5.50 6.97 0.32
CA ASP A 157 -5.25 8.09 -0.57
C ASP A 157 -4.75 7.66 -1.96
N ARG A 158 -4.26 6.43 -2.08
CA ARG A 158 -3.72 5.84 -3.31
C ARG A 158 -4.63 4.77 -3.90
N SER A 159 -5.21 3.92 -3.07
CA SER A 159 -6.06 2.80 -3.49
C SER A 159 -7.03 2.42 -2.37
N THR A 160 -8.26 2.18 -2.75
CA THR A 160 -9.35 1.71 -1.88
C THR A 160 -9.87 0.33 -2.30
N GLY A 161 -9.17 -0.35 -3.22
CA GLY A 161 -9.57 -1.64 -3.76
C GLY A 161 -10.56 -1.58 -4.93
N LYS A 162 -10.89 -0.39 -5.45
CA LYS A 162 -11.86 -0.25 -6.56
C LYS A 162 -11.42 -1.06 -7.79
N GLY A 163 -12.34 -1.90 -8.29
CA GLY A 163 -12.12 -2.77 -9.45
C GLY A 163 -11.46 -4.11 -9.12
N ILE A 164 -11.18 -4.38 -7.84
CA ILE A 164 -10.62 -5.64 -7.37
C ILE A 164 -11.75 -6.55 -6.86
N VAL A 165 -11.70 -7.83 -7.21
CA VAL A 165 -12.55 -8.88 -6.66
C VAL A 165 -11.72 -9.71 -5.69
N VAL A 166 -12.22 -9.85 -4.47
CA VAL A 166 -11.63 -10.70 -3.42
C VAL A 166 -12.57 -11.88 -3.17
N ALA A 167 -12.15 -13.10 -3.47
CA ALA A 167 -12.87 -14.29 -3.06
C ALA A 167 -12.63 -14.57 -1.58
N VAL A 168 -13.69 -14.73 -0.82
CA VAL A 168 -13.65 -15.18 0.58
C VAL A 168 -14.17 -16.61 0.62
N ILE A 169 -13.25 -17.58 0.72
CA ILE A 169 -13.55 -19.01 0.79
C ILE A 169 -13.68 -19.38 2.27
N ASP A 170 -14.93 -19.54 2.74
CA ASP A 170 -15.23 -19.59 4.17
C ASP A 170 -16.61 -20.23 4.46
N THR A 171 -17.29 -19.83 5.55
CA THR A 171 -18.65 -20.30 5.93
C THR A 171 -19.77 -19.76 5.04
N GLY A 172 -19.45 -18.88 4.10
CA GLY A 172 -20.45 -18.16 3.30
C GLY A 172 -20.61 -16.71 3.74
N ILE A 173 -21.77 -16.13 3.43
CA ILE A 173 -22.07 -14.71 3.71
C ILE A 173 -23.51 -14.54 4.21
N THR A 174 -23.72 -13.68 5.18
CA THR A 174 -25.06 -13.21 5.57
C THR A 174 -25.37 -11.88 4.90
N ASN A 175 -26.66 -11.58 4.70
CA ASN A 175 -27.08 -10.27 4.24
C ASN A 175 -26.85 -9.24 5.35
N HIS A 176 -25.86 -8.38 5.17
CA HIS A 176 -25.49 -7.35 6.14
C HIS A 176 -25.49 -5.97 5.47
N PRO A 177 -26.14 -4.93 6.03
CA PRO A 177 -26.27 -3.62 5.40
C PRO A 177 -24.94 -2.97 5.08
N ASP A 178 -23.90 -3.23 5.88
CA ASP A 178 -22.55 -2.71 5.71
C ASP A 178 -21.71 -3.49 4.68
N LEU A 179 -22.24 -4.56 4.09
CA LEU A 179 -21.57 -5.41 3.11
C LEU A 179 -22.29 -5.48 1.77
N ALA A 180 -23.61 -5.41 1.78
CA ALA A 180 -24.46 -5.76 0.64
C ALA A 180 -24.04 -5.09 -0.68
N ALA A 181 -23.64 -3.83 -0.65
CA ALA A 181 -23.23 -3.09 -1.85
C ALA A 181 -21.90 -3.62 -2.47
N ASN A 182 -21.10 -4.35 -1.71
CA ASN A 182 -19.83 -4.90 -2.15
C ASN A 182 -19.86 -6.41 -2.41
N VAL A 183 -20.96 -7.10 -2.12
CA VAL A 183 -21.10 -8.54 -2.32
C VAL A 183 -21.55 -8.86 -3.75
N LEU A 184 -20.83 -9.76 -4.41
CA LEU A 184 -21.18 -10.35 -5.71
C LEU A 184 -21.92 -11.67 -5.49
N PRO A 185 -22.66 -12.16 -6.49
CA PRO A 185 -23.20 -13.52 -6.46
C PRO A 185 -22.06 -14.53 -6.27
N GLY A 186 -22.18 -15.34 -5.21
CA GLY A 186 -21.20 -16.37 -4.85
C GLY A 186 -21.63 -17.77 -5.26
N TYR A 187 -21.06 -18.80 -4.60
CA TYR A 187 -21.38 -20.19 -4.84
C TYR A 187 -21.18 -21.05 -3.58
N ASP A 188 -22.02 -22.03 -3.34
CA ASP A 188 -21.82 -23.06 -2.32
C ASP A 188 -21.12 -24.28 -2.94
N PHE A 189 -19.95 -24.62 -2.42
CA PHE A 189 -19.17 -25.78 -2.86
C PHE A 189 -19.36 -27.01 -1.96
N ILE A 190 -20.13 -26.93 -0.88
CA ILE A 190 -20.35 -28.04 0.03
C ILE A 190 -21.17 -29.12 -0.66
N VAL A 191 -20.57 -30.30 -0.84
CA VAL A 191 -21.23 -31.44 -1.50
C VAL A 191 -22.17 -32.17 -0.55
N ASP A 192 -21.82 -32.25 0.73
CA ASP A 192 -22.63 -32.96 1.75
C ASP A 192 -23.77 -32.09 2.28
N PRO A 193 -25.05 -32.42 1.97
CA PRO A 193 -26.19 -31.61 2.43
C PRO A 193 -26.32 -31.54 3.96
N ALA A 194 -25.80 -32.55 4.68
CA ALA A 194 -25.82 -32.54 6.15
C ALA A 194 -24.83 -31.51 6.73
N THR A 195 -23.74 -31.27 6.04
CA THR A 195 -22.78 -30.20 6.37
C THR A 195 -23.30 -28.84 5.91
N ALA A 196 -23.88 -28.75 4.71
CA ALA A 196 -24.43 -27.51 4.15
C ALA A 196 -25.63 -26.98 4.96
N ARG A 197 -26.58 -27.84 5.34
CA ARG A 197 -27.81 -27.50 6.08
C ARG A 197 -28.76 -26.55 5.35
N ASP A 198 -28.68 -26.46 4.06
CA ASP A 198 -29.59 -25.68 3.20
C ASP A 198 -30.58 -26.53 2.42
N GLY A 199 -30.50 -27.86 2.60
CA GLY A 199 -31.40 -28.82 1.99
C GLY A 199 -30.95 -29.39 0.65
N ASN A 200 -29.81 -28.95 0.15
CA ASN A 200 -29.23 -29.45 -1.10
C ASN A 200 -27.71 -29.64 -0.99
N ALA A 201 -27.06 -29.95 -2.12
CA ALA A 201 -25.61 -29.96 -2.29
C ALA A 201 -25.15 -28.62 -2.90
N ARG A 202 -24.10 -28.63 -3.69
CA ARG A 202 -23.55 -27.46 -4.39
C ARG A 202 -24.59 -26.67 -5.15
N ASP A 203 -24.65 -25.35 -4.93
CA ASP A 203 -25.56 -24.45 -5.63
C ASP A 203 -25.03 -23.01 -5.76
N ALA A 204 -25.81 -22.13 -6.40
CA ALA A 204 -25.45 -20.74 -6.65
C ALA A 204 -25.70 -19.82 -5.45
N THR A 205 -25.92 -20.34 -4.24
CA THR A 205 -26.27 -19.58 -3.05
C THR A 205 -25.21 -19.71 -1.97
N ALA A 206 -24.30 -18.76 -1.89
CA ALA A 206 -23.25 -18.75 -0.86
C ALA A 206 -23.76 -18.24 0.52
N THR A 207 -25.04 -18.36 0.82
CA THR A 207 -25.60 -17.90 2.09
C THR A 207 -25.09 -18.75 3.25
N ASP A 208 -24.56 -18.11 4.28
CA ASP A 208 -24.18 -18.78 5.52
C ASP A 208 -25.41 -19.20 6.29
N GLN A 209 -25.63 -20.52 6.46
CA GLN A 209 -26.75 -21.09 7.21
C GLN A 209 -26.41 -21.27 8.69
N GLY A 210 -25.19 -20.91 9.07
CA GLY A 210 -24.64 -21.17 10.38
C GLY A 210 -23.91 -22.51 10.46
N ASP A 211 -22.81 -22.52 11.17
CA ASP A 211 -21.92 -23.67 11.36
C ASP A 211 -22.03 -24.28 12.77
N TRP A 212 -23.11 -23.97 13.50
CA TRP A 212 -23.38 -24.50 14.85
C TRP A 212 -23.43 -26.04 14.86
N ALA A 213 -23.10 -26.65 15.99
CA ALA A 213 -23.20 -28.08 16.20
C ALA A 213 -23.71 -28.42 17.58
N ALA A 214 -24.51 -29.47 17.69
CA ALA A 214 -24.93 -30.06 18.98
C ALA A 214 -23.75 -30.86 19.60
N ALA A 215 -23.91 -31.21 20.89
CA ALA A 215 -22.92 -32.05 21.56
C ALA A 215 -22.77 -33.38 20.85
N ASN A 216 -21.52 -33.81 20.66
CA ASN A 216 -21.10 -35.05 19.97
C ASN A 216 -21.45 -35.10 18.48
N GLU A 217 -21.97 -34.03 17.87
CA GLU A 217 -22.32 -34.01 16.46
C GLU A 217 -21.09 -33.99 15.54
N CYS A 218 -20.02 -33.34 15.99
CA CYS A 218 -18.73 -33.30 15.26
C CYS A 218 -17.71 -34.35 15.75
N GLY A 219 -18.19 -35.38 16.42
CA GLY A 219 -17.41 -36.51 16.91
C GLY A 219 -17.62 -36.76 18.41
N PRO A 220 -17.22 -37.96 18.91
CA PRO A 220 -17.36 -38.28 20.31
C PRO A 220 -16.64 -37.27 21.21
N GLY A 221 -17.35 -36.73 22.20
CA GLY A 221 -16.81 -35.74 23.14
C GLY A 221 -16.78 -34.29 22.60
N ALA A 222 -17.22 -34.03 21.38
CA ALA A 222 -17.33 -32.67 20.87
C ALA A 222 -18.40 -31.88 21.65
N SER A 223 -18.04 -30.67 22.07
CA SER A 223 -18.94 -29.76 22.77
C SER A 223 -19.91 -29.09 21.80
N VAL A 224 -21.00 -28.55 22.33
CA VAL A 224 -21.90 -27.65 21.59
C VAL A 224 -21.10 -26.44 21.07
N SER A 225 -21.33 -26.05 19.83
CA SER A 225 -20.83 -24.80 19.26
C SER A 225 -21.95 -23.97 18.69
N ASN A 226 -21.87 -22.66 18.85
CA ASN A 226 -22.75 -21.70 18.18
C ASN A 226 -22.24 -21.39 16.78
N SER A 227 -23.12 -20.83 15.92
CA SER A 227 -22.68 -20.32 14.61
C SER A 227 -21.66 -19.23 14.76
N SER A 228 -20.57 -19.34 14.00
CA SER A 228 -19.45 -18.39 14.05
C SER A 228 -19.68 -17.17 13.16
N TRP A 229 -20.45 -17.30 12.07
CA TRP A 229 -20.62 -16.29 11.03
C TRP A 229 -19.27 -15.78 10.49
N HIS A 230 -18.28 -16.68 10.48
CA HIS A 230 -16.88 -16.35 10.25
C HIS A 230 -16.65 -15.72 8.89
N GLY A 231 -17.22 -16.26 7.81
CA GLY A 231 -17.08 -15.73 6.45
C GLY A 231 -17.62 -14.30 6.31
N THR A 232 -18.74 -13.98 6.99
CA THR A 232 -19.28 -12.62 7.03
C THR A 232 -18.34 -11.64 7.73
N HIS A 233 -17.75 -12.06 8.85
CA HIS A 233 -16.79 -11.24 9.58
C HIS A 233 -15.51 -11.00 8.76
N VAL A 234 -14.97 -12.05 8.15
CA VAL A 234 -13.80 -11.93 7.25
C VAL A 234 -14.08 -11.00 6.07
N ALA A 235 -15.25 -11.15 5.42
CA ALA A 235 -15.68 -10.26 4.34
C ALA A 235 -15.77 -8.79 4.80
N GLY A 236 -16.23 -8.54 6.01
CA GLY A 236 -16.29 -7.20 6.63
C GLY A 236 -14.91 -6.59 6.81
N ILE A 237 -13.93 -7.35 7.30
CA ILE A 237 -12.54 -6.89 7.43
C ILE A 237 -11.95 -6.52 6.06
N VAL A 238 -12.30 -7.27 5.02
CA VAL A 238 -11.82 -7.01 3.65
C VAL A 238 -12.50 -5.78 3.06
N ALA A 239 -13.84 -5.74 3.03
CA ALA A 239 -14.57 -4.77 2.22
C ALA A 239 -15.94 -4.35 2.80
N ALA A 240 -16.08 -4.18 4.12
CA ALA A 240 -17.19 -3.41 4.64
C ALA A 240 -17.22 -2.02 3.97
N VAL A 241 -18.42 -1.54 3.63
CA VAL A 241 -18.60 -0.31 2.85
C VAL A 241 -18.16 0.89 3.67
N GLY A 242 -17.09 1.54 3.25
CA GLY A 242 -16.58 2.71 3.97
C GLY A 242 -17.35 3.98 3.66
N ASN A 243 -17.42 4.87 4.64
CA ASN A 243 -18.02 6.20 4.54
C ASN A 243 -19.54 6.18 4.24
N ASN A 244 -20.25 5.19 4.79
CA ASN A 244 -21.70 5.02 4.68
C ASN A 244 -22.45 5.32 5.98
N ALA A 245 -21.75 5.75 7.04
CA ALA A 245 -22.26 6.00 8.38
C ALA A 245 -22.87 4.76 9.05
N VAL A 246 -22.48 3.55 8.64
CA VAL A 246 -22.96 2.27 9.18
C VAL A 246 -21.76 1.41 9.55
N GLY A 247 -21.82 0.71 10.67
CA GLY A 247 -20.88 -0.34 11.08
C GLY A 247 -19.42 0.10 11.08
N VAL A 248 -18.60 -0.53 10.24
CA VAL A 248 -17.13 -0.42 10.19
C VAL A 248 -16.64 -0.13 8.77
N VAL A 249 -15.35 0.06 8.59
CA VAL A 249 -14.73 0.21 7.25
C VAL A 249 -13.86 -0.99 6.92
N GLY A 250 -14.00 -1.53 5.72
CA GLY A 250 -13.11 -2.57 5.21
C GLY A 250 -11.73 -2.03 4.83
N THR A 251 -10.71 -2.89 4.90
CA THR A 251 -9.33 -2.54 4.48
C THR A 251 -9.28 -2.08 3.03
N ALA A 252 -10.11 -2.66 2.16
CA ALA A 252 -10.28 -2.33 0.75
C ALA A 252 -11.79 -2.07 0.46
N PHE A 253 -12.35 -1.07 1.10
CA PHE A 253 -13.80 -0.81 1.19
C PHE A 253 -14.52 -0.56 -0.14
N ASN A 254 -13.79 -0.41 -1.25
CA ASN A 254 -14.34 -0.33 -2.61
C ASN A 254 -14.07 -1.59 -3.45
N ALA A 255 -13.44 -2.64 -2.86
CA ALA A 255 -13.33 -3.94 -3.50
C ALA A 255 -14.69 -4.66 -3.51
N LYS A 256 -14.81 -5.69 -4.34
CA LYS A 256 -15.96 -6.59 -4.36
C LYS A 256 -15.62 -7.91 -3.70
N ILE A 257 -16.54 -8.44 -2.92
CA ILE A 257 -16.45 -9.75 -2.28
C ILE A 257 -17.16 -10.77 -3.16
N LEU A 258 -16.45 -11.85 -3.49
CA LEU A 258 -17.00 -13.06 -4.08
C LEU A 258 -17.06 -14.13 -2.97
N PRO A 259 -18.21 -14.33 -2.30
CA PRO A 259 -18.32 -15.29 -1.22
C PRO A 259 -18.39 -16.71 -1.78
N LEU A 260 -17.55 -17.61 -1.26
CA LEU A 260 -17.55 -19.03 -1.61
C LEU A 260 -17.69 -19.86 -0.35
N ARG A 261 -18.80 -20.55 -0.24
CA ARG A 261 -19.11 -21.36 0.93
C ARG A 261 -18.47 -22.73 0.80
N VAL A 262 -17.61 -23.09 1.73
CA VAL A 262 -16.92 -24.38 1.82
C VAL A 262 -16.95 -24.96 3.22
N LEU A 263 -17.31 -24.15 4.23
CA LEU A 263 -17.42 -24.54 5.62
C LEU A 263 -18.86 -24.49 6.06
N GLY A 264 -19.31 -25.55 6.69
CA GLY A 264 -20.61 -25.66 7.31
C GLY A 264 -20.48 -26.36 8.66
N ARG A 265 -21.49 -27.14 9.04
CA ARG A 265 -21.45 -27.90 10.28
C ARG A 265 -20.20 -28.78 10.34
N CYS A 266 -19.45 -28.65 11.43
CA CYS A 266 -18.22 -29.41 11.70
C CYS A 266 -17.05 -29.11 10.74
N GLY A 267 -17.10 -28.01 9.96
CA GLY A 267 -16.02 -27.62 9.05
C GLY A 267 -16.33 -27.90 7.59
N GLY A 268 -15.31 -28.22 6.78
CA GLY A 268 -15.44 -28.47 5.35
C GLY A 268 -14.39 -29.42 4.81
N TYR A 269 -14.69 -30.03 3.69
CA TYR A 269 -13.80 -30.99 3.05
C TYR A 269 -12.79 -30.32 2.13
N MET A 270 -11.57 -30.84 2.15
CA MET A 270 -10.46 -30.34 1.33
C MET A 270 -10.79 -30.35 -0.17
N SER A 271 -11.57 -31.30 -0.67
CA SER A 271 -12.01 -31.39 -2.06
C SER A 271 -12.87 -30.20 -2.46
N ASP A 272 -13.80 -29.77 -1.60
CA ASP A 272 -14.67 -28.63 -1.83
C ASP A 272 -13.89 -27.32 -1.80
N ILE A 273 -12.93 -27.21 -0.88
CA ILE A 273 -12.02 -26.06 -0.80
C ILE A 273 -11.14 -25.97 -2.06
N ALA A 274 -10.60 -27.09 -2.55
CA ALA A 274 -9.77 -27.12 -3.75
C ALA A 274 -10.55 -26.68 -4.99
N ASP A 275 -11.78 -27.17 -5.16
CA ASP A 275 -12.66 -26.77 -6.25
C ASP A 275 -13.02 -25.27 -6.16
N ALA A 276 -13.32 -24.78 -4.98
CA ALA A 276 -13.60 -23.35 -4.76
C ALA A 276 -12.40 -22.45 -5.13
N ILE A 277 -11.17 -22.85 -4.79
CA ILE A 277 -9.94 -22.11 -5.16
C ILE A 277 -9.81 -22.04 -6.69
N VAL A 278 -9.96 -23.16 -7.38
CA VAL A 278 -9.85 -23.22 -8.85
C VAL A 278 -10.93 -22.36 -9.50
N TRP A 279 -12.17 -22.47 -9.04
CA TRP A 279 -13.30 -21.71 -9.57
C TRP A 279 -13.17 -20.20 -9.28
N ALA A 280 -12.73 -19.83 -8.09
CA ALA A 280 -12.48 -18.44 -7.72
C ALA A 280 -11.57 -17.74 -8.73
N ALA A 281 -10.50 -18.42 -9.19
CA ALA A 281 -9.55 -17.92 -10.17
C ALA A 281 -10.05 -18.03 -11.64
N GLY A 282 -11.33 -18.34 -11.88
CA GLY A 282 -11.91 -18.51 -13.22
C GLY A 282 -11.58 -19.85 -13.89
N GLY A 283 -11.10 -20.84 -13.12
CA GLY A 283 -10.92 -22.22 -13.60
C GLY A 283 -12.25 -22.96 -13.71
N LYS A 284 -12.27 -24.00 -14.55
CA LYS A 284 -13.45 -24.87 -14.69
C LYS A 284 -13.50 -25.91 -13.58
N VAL A 285 -14.69 -26.10 -13.01
CA VAL A 285 -15.01 -27.19 -12.08
C VAL A 285 -16.19 -27.97 -12.65
N ASN A 286 -16.08 -29.28 -12.66
CA ASN A 286 -17.12 -30.14 -13.24
C ASN A 286 -18.43 -29.98 -12.48
N GLY A 287 -19.53 -29.83 -13.22
CA GLY A 287 -20.86 -29.64 -12.62
C GLY A 287 -21.12 -28.26 -12.03
N VAL A 288 -20.18 -27.32 -12.11
CA VAL A 288 -20.33 -25.95 -11.61
C VAL A 288 -20.33 -24.99 -12.79
N PRO A 289 -21.25 -24.00 -12.86
CA PRO A 289 -21.22 -22.96 -13.88
C PRO A 289 -19.91 -22.18 -13.88
N ALA A 290 -19.55 -21.58 -15.01
CA ALA A 290 -18.36 -20.73 -15.09
C ALA A 290 -18.49 -19.51 -14.15
N ASN A 291 -17.40 -19.13 -13.49
CA ASN A 291 -17.36 -17.93 -12.65
C ASN A 291 -17.39 -16.66 -13.51
N PRO A 292 -18.43 -15.82 -13.39
CA PRO A 292 -18.49 -14.58 -14.16
C PRO A 292 -17.60 -13.46 -13.57
N ASN A 293 -17.07 -13.65 -12.35
CA ASN A 293 -16.31 -12.65 -11.59
C ASN A 293 -15.00 -13.24 -11.05
N PRO A 294 -14.03 -13.62 -11.90
CA PRO A 294 -12.77 -14.19 -11.43
C PRO A 294 -12.07 -13.26 -10.42
N ALA A 295 -11.63 -13.82 -9.30
CA ALA A 295 -11.05 -13.08 -8.22
C ALA A 295 -9.56 -12.79 -8.46
N THR A 296 -9.15 -11.55 -8.24
CA THR A 296 -7.75 -11.13 -8.25
C THR A 296 -7.02 -11.58 -6.97
N VAL A 297 -7.76 -11.65 -5.86
CA VAL A 297 -7.25 -12.11 -4.56
C VAL A 297 -8.17 -13.19 -4.02
N ILE A 298 -7.61 -14.26 -3.49
CA ILE A 298 -8.33 -15.37 -2.84
C ILE A 298 -7.89 -15.42 -1.40
N ASN A 299 -8.81 -15.25 -0.46
CA ASN A 299 -8.56 -15.35 0.97
C ASN A 299 -9.06 -16.68 1.52
N LEU A 300 -8.19 -17.36 2.26
CA LEU A 300 -8.43 -18.62 2.95
C LEU A 300 -8.15 -18.44 4.44
N SER A 301 -9.12 -17.94 5.20
CA SER A 301 -9.04 -17.80 6.65
C SER A 301 -9.40 -19.12 7.36
N LEU A 302 -8.91 -20.22 6.84
CA LEU A 302 -9.18 -21.57 7.29
C LEU A 302 -7.90 -22.42 7.28
N GLY A 303 -7.92 -23.54 8.00
CA GLY A 303 -6.82 -24.49 8.03
C GLY A 303 -7.22 -25.79 8.71
N GLY A 304 -6.42 -26.83 8.55
CA GLY A 304 -6.64 -28.15 9.13
C GLY A 304 -5.35 -28.75 9.69
N PRO A 305 -5.44 -29.85 10.44
CA PRO A 305 -4.27 -30.59 10.90
C PRO A 305 -3.57 -31.30 9.74
N GLY A 306 -2.25 -31.49 9.84
CA GLY A 306 -1.46 -32.28 8.90
C GLY A 306 -0.51 -31.45 8.04
N THR A 307 0.17 -32.15 7.13
CA THR A 307 1.10 -31.55 6.15
C THR A 307 0.35 -30.98 4.96
N CYS A 308 1.02 -30.10 4.20
CA CYS A 308 0.44 -29.52 2.97
C CYS A 308 0.01 -30.65 2.01
N SER A 309 -1.27 -30.62 1.64
CA SER A 309 -1.84 -31.57 0.70
C SER A 309 -1.45 -31.24 -0.74
N ALA A 310 -1.11 -32.26 -1.52
CA ALA A 310 -0.86 -32.10 -2.95
C ALA A 310 -2.10 -31.53 -3.69
N THR A 311 -3.29 -31.88 -3.27
CA THR A 311 -4.56 -31.38 -3.84
C THR A 311 -4.69 -29.88 -3.67
N LEU A 312 -4.50 -29.35 -2.44
CA LEU A 312 -4.54 -27.91 -2.19
C LEU A 312 -3.39 -27.18 -2.90
N ASN A 313 -2.18 -27.74 -2.87
CA ASN A 313 -1.04 -27.16 -3.58
C ASN A 313 -1.31 -27.02 -5.08
N ASN A 314 -1.90 -28.03 -5.72
CA ASN A 314 -2.25 -27.99 -7.13
C ASN A 314 -3.33 -26.93 -7.40
N ALA A 315 -4.35 -26.84 -6.56
CA ALA A 315 -5.41 -25.84 -6.67
C ALA A 315 -4.85 -24.40 -6.52
N ILE A 316 -4.01 -24.15 -5.52
CA ILE A 316 -3.33 -22.87 -5.32
C ILE A 316 -2.42 -22.54 -6.52
N THR A 317 -1.63 -23.49 -6.99
CA THR A 317 -0.77 -23.30 -8.16
C THR A 317 -1.60 -22.94 -9.41
N ALA A 318 -2.73 -23.62 -9.61
CA ALA A 318 -3.64 -23.32 -10.71
C ALA A 318 -4.24 -21.89 -10.59
N ALA A 319 -4.56 -21.43 -9.39
CA ALA A 319 -5.06 -20.07 -9.15
C ALA A 319 -3.96 -19.02 -9.41
N VAL A 320 -2.76 -19.22 -8.87
CA VAL A 320 -1.61 -18.32 -9.09
C VAL A 320 -1.23 -18.23 -10.57
N THR A 321 -1.23 -19.35 -11.29
CA THR A 321 -0.96 -19.37 -12.73
C THR A 321 -1.99 -18.56 -13.53
N ARG A 322 -3.22 -18.41 -13.03
CA ARG A 322 -4.27 -17.56 -13.61
C ARG A 322 -4.19 -16.09 -13.18
N GLY A 323 -3.20 -15.74 -12.35
CA GLY A 323 -2.97 -14.36 -11.92
C GLY A 323 -3.63 -13.98 -10.60
N SER A 324 -4.23 -14.92 -9.86
CA SER A 324 -4.80 -14.67 -8.54
C SER A 324 -3.70 -14.72 -7.46
N ALA A 325 -3.69 -13.75 -6.56
CA ALA A 325 -2.92 -13.84 -5.32
C ALA A 325 -3.71 -14.68 -4.30
N VAL A 326 -3.07 -15.68 -3.69
CA VAL A 326 -3.71 -16.54 -2.68
C VAL A 326 -3.11 -16.23 -1.30
N VAL A 327 -3.97 -15.88 -0.36
CA VAL A 327 -3.62 -15.54 1.02
C VAL A 327 -4.22 -16.58 1.95
N VAL A 328 -3.39 -17.24 2.75
CA VAL A 328 -3.79 -18.35 3.60
C VAL A 328 -3.43 -18.04 5.05
N ALA A 329 -4.32 -18.36 5.99
CA ALA A 329 -4.01 -18.28 7.40
C ALA A 329 -2.93 -19.31 7.78
N GLY A 330 -1.82 -18.84 8.33
CA GLY A 330 -0.77 -19.70 8.90
C GLY A 330 -1.20 -20.22 10.26
N ARG A 331 -1.26 -21.55 10.44
CA ARG A 331 -1.45 -22.14 11.78
C ARG A 331 -0.13 -22.13 12.51
N GLN A 332 -0.01 -21.38 13.59
CA GLN A 332 1.04 -21.63 14.58
C GLN A 332 0.71 -22.95 15.30
N GLN A 333 1.58 -23.94 15.18
CA GLN A 333 1.55 -25.07 16.11
C GLN A 333 1.98 -24.52 17.47
N GLN A 334 1.08 -24.60 18.45
CA GLN A 334 1.40 -24.41 19.86
C GLN A 334 2.03 -25.71 20.38
#